data_b10ce2f694dd376f3333621e05f645ce
#
_entry.id   b10ce2f694dd376f3333621e05f645ce
#
_cell.length_a   1.000
_cell.length_b   1.000
_cell.length_c   1.000
_cell.angle_alpha   90.00
_cell.angle_beta   90.00
_cell.angle_gamma   90.00
#
_symmetry.space_group_name_H-M   'P 1'
#
loop_
_entity.id
_entity.type
_entity.pdbx_description
1 polymer ?
#
loop_
_entity_poly.entity_id
_entity_poly.type
_entity_poly.pdbx_seq_one_letter_code
_entity_poly.pdbx_strand_id
1 'polypeptide(L)'
;MLCVANIVFRTTHPWLQSLRHVKLRPTAPSNYRIRREPKPEYISTIEAIVEALRIIEPENDRLGELLTAFDRMIDQQIAHRATRRVSRYRSARPRERRAIHRLLYDPRLIVCYAETAPVDPAAPPDVGRELLHWVAARLDTEQTFEAVLCPNHSRPSDEHLRHMGITPAELAAGEPIAAARRRFADFAPDDAPFASWTPTTLAWGHPVLPNPFEQTIVKSSYCNHTQRNAGLLEEVVAREGLTPPHVSCRGRASRRLACTLAVARWLRAQQAAATS
;
A
#
# COMPACT_ATOMS: atom_id res chain seq x y z
N MET A 1 0.41 22.88 -5.08
CA MET A 1 0.27 21.55 -4.44
C MET A 1 1.65 21.16 -3.94
N LEU A 2 1.89 21.24 -2.64
CA LEU A 2 3.12 20.70 -2.05
C LEU A 2 3.11 19.20 -2.32
N CYS A 3 4.15 18.68 -2.95
CA CYS A 3 4.30 17.26 -3.18
C CYS A 3 4.20 16.54 -1.83
N VAL A 4 3.46 15.43 -1.75
CA VAL A 4 3.32 14.63 -0.52
C VAL A 4 4.69 14.27 0.07
N ALA A 5 5.70 14.04 -0.79
CA ALA A 5 7.09 13.84 -0.37
C ALA A 5 7.66 15.02 0.43
N ASN A 6 7.30 16.28 0.08
CA ASN A 6 7.77 17.47 0.77
C ASN A 6 7.15 17.60 2.17
N ILE A 7 5.88 17.20 2.32
CA ILE A 7 5.21 17.20 3.63
C ILE A 7 5.85 16.15 4.55
N VAL A 8 6.07 14.93 4.04
CA VAL A 8 6.72 13.85 4.80
C VAL A 8 8.15 14.26 5.20
N PHE A 9 8.93 14.81 4.27
CA PHE A 9 10.32 15.20 4.55
C PHE A 9 10.42 16.29 5.62
N ARG A 10 9.49 17.25 5.62
CA ARG A 10 9.44 18.34 6.64
C ARG A 10 8.99 17.86 8.01
N THR A 11 8.13 16.84 8.08
CA THR A 11 7.70 16.25 9.36
C THR A 11 8.79 15.38 9.97
N THR A 12 9.62 14.73 9.14
CA THR A 12 10.75 13.90 9.61
C THR A 12 12.01 14.70 9.96
N HIS A 13 12.09 15.98 9.50
CA HIS A 13 13.23 16.87 9.75
C HIS A 13 12.75 18.23 10.30
N PRO A 14 12.47 18.35 11.61
CA PRO A 14 11.89 19.55 12.21
C PRO A 14 12.69 20.85 11.95
N TRP A 15 14.02 20.75 11.83
CA TRP A 15 14.89 21.89 11.53
C TRP A 15 14.57 22.56 10.17
N LEU A 16 13.99 21.81 9.21
CA LEU A 16 13.54 22.37 7.93
C LEU A 16 12.36 23.35 8.09
N GLN A 17 11.63 23.29 9.21
CA GLN A 17 10.50 24.19 9.46
C GLN A 17 10.97 25.59 9.84
N SER A 18 12.18 25.72 10.38
CA SER A 18 12.80 27.00 10.71
C SER A 18 13.41 27.71 9.51
N LEU A 19 13.58 27.02 8.38
CA LEU A 19 14.15 27.64 7.18
C LEU A 19 13.15 28.56 6.49
N ARG A 20 13.69 29.66 5.94
CA ARG A 20 12.90 30.62 5.16
C ARG A 20 12.28 29.93 3.92
N HIS A 21 10.97 30.05 3.75
CA HIS A 21 10.26 29.53 2.59
C HIS A 21 10.46 30.45 1.38
N VAL A 22 10.94 29.87 0.29
CA VAL A 22 11.01 30.55 -1.00
C VAL A 22 10.13 29.83 -2.01
N LYS A 23 9.50 30.55 -2.92
CA LYS A 23 8.72 30.03 -4.01
C LYS A 23 9.44 30.31 -5.32
N LEU A 24 9.84 29.27 -6.02
CA LEU A 24 10.37 29.41 -7.37
C LEU A 24 9.23 29.75 -8.33
N ARG A 25 9.46 30.74 -9.21
CA ARG A 25 8.59 31.10 -10.31
C ARG A 25 9.31 30.76 -11.62
N PRO A 26 8.94 29.67 -12.30
CA PRO A 26 9.58 29.27 -13.54
C PRO A 26 9.45 30.36 -14.59
N THR A 27 10.51 30.58 -15.36
CA THR A 27 10.55 31.52 -16.47
C THR A 27 9.97 30.97 -17.76
N ALA A 28 9.88 29.62 -17.87
CA ALA A 28 9.36 28.91 -19.02
C ALA A 28 8.56 27.67 -18.58
N PRO A 29 7.63 27.18 -19.44
CA PRO A 29 6.95 25.91 -19.21
C PRO A 29 7.93 24.73 -19.16
N SER A 30 7.56 23.64 -18.46
CA SER A 30 8.37 22.42 -18.39
C SER A 30 8.53 21.76 -19.77
N ASN A 31 9.76 21.32 -20.07
CA ASN A 31 10.05 20.51 -21.24
C ASN A 31 9.87 18.99 -20.98
N TYR A 32 9.25 18.60 -19.85
CA TYR A 32 9.03 17.21 -19.50
C TYR A 32 7.89 16.56 -20.30
N ARG A 33 8.19 16.08 -21.50
CA ARG A 33 7.24 15.59 -22.51
C ARG A 33 6.64 14.20 -22.23
N ILE A 34 7.14 13.49 -21.24
CA ILE A 34 6.67 12.12 -20.93
C ILE A 34 5.39 12.15 -20.09
N ARG A 35 5.20 13.17 -19.27
CA ARG A 35 4.05 13.35 -18.39
C ARG A 35 3.46 14.73 -18.62
N ARG A 36 2.13 14.80 -18.68
CA ARG A 36 1.43 16.08 -18.71
C ARG A 36 1.40 16.67 -17.30
N GLU A 37 1.97 17.84 -17.14
CA GLU A 37 1.91 18.56 -15.87
C GLU A 37 0.48 19.04 -15.58
N PRO A 38 0.02 19.00 -14.30
CA PRO A 38 -1.34 19.42 -13.92
C PRO A 38 -1.61 20.91 -14.17
N LYS A 39 -0.57 21.76 -14.18
CA LYS A 39 -0.66 23.19 -14.44
C LYS A 39 0.56 23.67 -15.23
N PRO A 40 0.40 24.70 -16.08
CA PRO A 40 1.48 25.23 -16.92
C PRO A 40 2.69 25.75 -16.13
N GLU A 41 2.47 26.23 -14.92
CA GLU A 41 3.54 26.71 -14.02
C GLU A 41 4.30 25.63 -13.27
N TYR A 42 3.95 24.35 -13.48
CA TYR A 42 4.67 23.25 -12.86
C TYR A 42 5.79 22.77 -13.76
N ILE A 43 6.98 22.66 -13.18
CA ILE A 43 8.19 22.17 -13.84
C ILE A 43 8.67 20.91 -13.16
N SER A 44 9.49 20.13 -13.85
CA SER A 44 10.11 18.93 -13.30
C SER A 44 11.08 19.29 -12.17
N THR A 45 11.38 18.30 -11.31
CA THR A 45 12.31 18.51 -10.19
C THR A 45 13.70 18.97 -10.67
N ILE A 46 14.18 18.44 -11.80
CA ILE A 46 15.51 18.82 -12.31
C ILE A 46 15.51 20.25 -12.87
N GLU A 47 14.44 20.65 -13.56
CA GLU A 47 14.27 22.04 -14.01
C GLU A 47 14.22 22.99 -12.82
N ALA A 48 13.47 22.63 -11.75
CA ALA A 48 13.39 23.43 -10.53
C ALA A 48 14.76 23.55 -9.83
N ILE A 49 15.55 22.46 -9.79
CA ILE A 49 16.90 22.50 -9.23
C ILE A 49 17.81 23.43 -10.05
N VAL A 50 17.80 23.30 -11.38
CA VAL A 50 18.63 24.14 -12.24
C VAL A 50 18.24 25.61 -12.13
N GLU A 51 16.95 25.94 -12.11
CA GLU A 51 16.46 27.31 -11.91
C GLU A 51 16.90 27.88 -10.55
N ALA A 52 16.81 27.07 -9.49
CA ALA A 52 17.26 27.50 -8.16
C ALA A 52 18.79 27.71 -8.12
N LEU A 53 19.56 26.79 -8.70
CA LEU A 53 21.03 26.92 -8.74
C LEU A 53 21.49 28.10 -9.59
N ARG A 54 20.84 28.45 -10.67
CA ARG A 54 21.13 29.66 -11.46
C ARG A 54 21.00 30.95 -10.64
N ILE A 55 20.10 30.94 -9.64
CA ILE A 55 19.94 32.11 -8.74
C ILE A 55 21.08 32.13 -7.69
N ILE A 56 21.50 30.95 -7.22
CA ILE A 56 22.49 30.79 -6.14
C ILE A 56 23.93 30.89 -6.68
N GLU A 57 24.15 30.32 -7.88
CA GLU A 57 25.45 30.19 -8.55
C GLU A 57 25.39 30.77 -9.97
N PRO A 58 25.18 32.09 -10.14
CA PRO A 58 24.98 32.68 -11.47
C PRO A 58 26.16 32.50 -12.43
N GLU A 59 27.38 32.33 -11.89
CA GLU A 59 28.60 32.13 -12.68
C GLU A 59 28.80 30.67 -13.14
N ASN A 60 27.88 29.76 -12.79
CA ASN A 60 28.02 28.35 -13.14
C ASN A 60 27.38 28.03 -14.49
N ASP A 61 28.16 28.19 -15.57
CA ASP A 61 27.71 27.98 -16.95
C ASP A 61 27.34 26.51 -17.25
N ARG A 62 27.78 25.56 -16.42
CA ARG A 62 27.55 24.12 -16.64
C ARG A 62 26.14 23.66 -16.28
N LEU A 63 25.33 24.47 -15.63
CA LEU A 63 23.98 24.13 -15.24
C LEU A 63 23.07 23.78 -16.45
N GLY A 64 23.38 24.33 -17.63
CA GLY A 64 22.71 23.98 -18.88
C GLY A 64 22.93 22.54 -19.35
N GLU A 65 24.09 21.94 -18.98
CA GLU A 65 24.42 20.56 -19.33
C GLU A 65 23.45 19.55 -18.68
N LEU A 66 22.97 19.86 -17.45
CA LEU A 66 21.97 19.05 -16.73
C LEU A 66 20.66 18.99 -17.49
N LEU A 67 20.19 20.11 -18.03
CA LEU A 67 18.96 20.14 -18.84
C LEU A 67 19.14 19.40 -20.14
N THR A 68 20.31 19.53 -20.78
CA THR A 68 20.64 18.79 -22.01
C THR A 68 20.65 17.28 -21.77
N ALA A 69 21.24 16.83 -20.66
CA ALA A 69 21.24 15.42 -20.26
C ALA A 69 19.84 14.91 -19.96
N PHE A 70 19.03 15.73 -19.30
CA PHE A 70 17.62 15.44 -19.02
C PHE A 70 16.78 15.30 -20.30
N ASP A 71 16.93 16.21 -21.27
CA ASP A 71 16.25 16.13 -22.57
C ASP A 71 16.63 14.86 -23.33
N ARG A 72 17.90 14.49 -23.35
CA ARG A 72 18.36 13.24 -23.96
C ARG A 72 17.72 12.02 -23.31
N MET A 73 17.62 12.00 -21.99
CA MET A 73 16.94 10.94 -21.26
C MET A 73 15.44 10.87 -21.65
N ILE A 74 14.77 12.01 -21.76
CA ILE A 74 13.38 12.08 -22.18
C ILE A 74 13.22 11.53 -23.59
N ASP A 75 14.07 11.93 -24.54
CA ASP A 75 14.06 11.46 -25.92
C ASP A 75 14.27 9.94 -26.00
N GLN A 76 15.21 9.40 -25.25
CA GLN A 76 15.44 7.96 -25.17
C GLN A 76 14.22 7.23 -24.61
N GLN A 77 13.56 7.77 -23.58
CA GLN A 77 12.36 7.17 -23.02
C GLN A 77 11.16 7.22 -23.99
N ILE A 78 11.02 8.30 -24.74
CA ILE A 78 9.99 8.42 -25.79
C ILE A 78 10.24 7.40 -26.90
N ALA A 79 11.47 7.31 -27.39
CA ALA A 79 11.88 6.33 -28.41
C ALA A 79 11.66 4.89 -27.90
N HIS A 80 12.04 4.60 -26.67
CA HIS A 80 11.81 3.30 -26.04
C HIS A 80 10.32 2.98 -25.83
N ARG A 81 9.49 3.98 -25.51
CA ARG A 81 8.03 3.82 -25.44
C ARG A 81 7.42 3.51 -26.82
N ALA A 82 7.89 4.14 -27.87
CA ALA A 82 7.45 3.87 -29.23
C ALA A 82 7.78 2.44 -29.65
N THR A 83 9.00 1.99 -29.44
CA THR A 83 9.43 0.60 -29.70
C THR A 83 8.70 -0.42 -28.82
N ARG A 84 8.46 -0.10 -27.57
CA ARG A 84 7.73 -0.99 -26.65
C ARG A 84 6.23 -1.07 -26.95
N ARG A 85 5.61 -0.01 -27.47
CA ARG A 85 4.23 -0.04 -27.96
C ARG A 85 4.10 -0.95 -29.18
N VAL A 86 5.01 -0.89 -30.11
CA VAL A 86 5.04 -1.77 -31.29
C VAL A 86 5.27 -3.24 -30.87
N SER A 87 6.18 -3.49 -29.92
CA SER A 87 6.40 -4.83 -29.36
C SER A 87 5.18 -5.35 -28.57
N ARG A 88 4.50 -4.50 -27.79
CA ARG A 88 3.28 -4.88 -27.06
C ARG A 88 2.11 -5.16 -28.00
N TYR A 89 2.00 -4.44 -29.11
CA TYR A 89 0.96 -4.70 -30.11
C TYR A 89 1.21 -6.00 -30.88
N ARG A 90 2.47 -6.39 -31.10
CA ARG A 90 2.83 -7.68 -31.69
C ARG A 90 2.72 -8.86 -30.72
N SER A 91 2.77 -8.63 -29.42
CA SER A 91 2.62 -9.65 -28.38
C SER A 91 1.27 -9.60 -27.66
N ALA A 92 0.28 -8.96 -28.23
CA ALA A 92 -1.12 -9.07 -27.78
C ALA A 92 -1.73 -10.44 -28.15
N ARG A 93 -1.03 -11.54 -27.85
CA ARG A 93 -1.74 -12.75 -27.49
C ARG A 93 -2.65 -12.37 -26.33
N PRO A 94 -3.95 -12.73 -26.39
CA PRO A 94 -4.82 -12.59 -25.22
C PRO A 94 -4.03 -13.18 -24.06
N ARG A 95 -3.74 -12.36 -23.04
CA ARG A 95 -3.11 -12.89 -21.85
C ARG A 95 -4.10 -13.88 -21.30
N GLU A 96 -3.78 -15.17 -21.42
CA GLU A 96 -4.57 -16.22 -20.77
C GLU A 96 -4.78 -15.78 -19.32
N ARG A 97 -6.03 -15.82 -18.89
CA ARG A 97 -6.36 -15.57 -17.49
C ARG A 97 -5.48 -16.49 -16.67
N ARG A 98 -4.57 -15.93 -15.90
CA ARG A 98 -3.72 -16.76 -15.06
C ARG A 98 -4.58 -17.45 -14.04
N ALA A 99 -4.30 -18.72 -13.82
CA ALA A 99 -4.97 -19.49 -12.79
C ALA A 99 -4.95 -18.75 -11.44
N ILE A 100 -6.04 -18.83 -10.73
CA ILE A 100 -6.16 -18.30 -9.38
C ILE A 100 -5.15 -19.05 -8.48
N HIS A 101 -4.52 -18.32 -7.58
CA HIS A 101 -3.47 -18.89 -6.74
C HIS A 101 -3.99 -20.08 -5.92
N ARG A 102 -3.27 -21.20 -5.93
CA ARG A 102 -3.69 -22.48 -5.31
C ARG A 102 -4.13 -22.35 -3.84
N LEU A 103 -3.47 -21.50 -3.07
CA LEU A 103 -3.79 -21.32 -1.66
C LEU A 103 -5.19 -20.74 -1.40
N LEU A 104 -5.82 -20.08 -2.39
CA LEU A 104 -7.21 -19.64 -2.26
C LEU A 104 -8.21 -20.80 -2.19
N TYR A 105 -7.79 -22.02 -2.52
CA TYR A 105 -8.61 -23.25 -2.42
C TYR A 105 -8.30 -24.06 -1.17
N ASP A 106 -7.28 -23.69 -0.40
CA ASP A 106 -6.99 -24.40 0.85
C ASP A 106 -8.13 -24.12 1.86
N PRO A 107 -8.78 -25.16 2.41
CA PRO A 107 -9.86 -25.00 3.38
C PRO A 107 -9.38 -24.40 4.71
N ARG A 108 -8.07 -24.45 5.00
CA ARG A 108 -7.47 -23.89 6.20
C ARG A 108 -7.08 -22.42 6.05
N LEU A 109 -7.29 -21.83 4.84
CA LEU A 109 -6.85 -20.47 4.54
C LEU A 109 -7.44 -19.46 5.52
N ILE A 110 -6.55 -18.65 6.09
CA ILE A 110 -6.90 -17.55 6.99
C ILE A 110 -6.64 -16.23 6.29
N VAL A 111 -7.67 -15.40 6.19
CA VAL A 111 -7.58 -14.03 5.66
C VAL A 111 -7.32 -13.07 6.80
N CYS A 112 -6.35 -12.17 6.63
CA CYS A 112 -5.89 -11.27 7.67
C CYS A 112 -5.96 -9.81 7.26
N TYR A 113 -6.11 -8.94 8.26
CA TYR A 113 -5.92 -7.49 8.12
C TYR A 113 -5.26 -6.91 9.37
N ALA A 114 -4.48 -5.84 9.18
CA ALA A 114 -3.70 -5.18 10.23
C ALA A 114 -3.87 -3.67 10.19
N GLU A 115 -3.94 -3.05 11.36
CA GLU A 115 -3.75 -1.61 11.55
C GLU A 115 -2.52 -1.38 12.41
N THR A 116 -1.74 -0.36 12.07
CA THR A 116 -0.49 -0.03 12.75
C THR A 116 -0.49 1.41 13.22
N ALA A 117 0.33 1.71 14.21
CA ALA A 117 0.64 3.08 14.55
C ALA A 117 1.32 3.80 13.37
N PRO A 118 1.16 5.13 13.24
CA PRO A 118 2.04 5.95 12.43
C PRO A 118 3.49 5.76 12.89
N VAL A 119 4.45 5.97 11.99
CA VAL A 119 5.85 6.04 12.39
C VAL A 119 6.01 7.28 13.27
N ASP A 120 6.48 7.09 14.50
CA ASP A 120 6.86 8.18 15.38
C ASP A 120 8.25 8.70 14.93
N PRO A 121 8.36 9.97 14.51
CA PRO A 121 9.65 10.54 14.13
C PRO A 121 10.67 10.59 15.27
N ALA A 122 10.21 10.55 16.53
CA ALA A 122 11.04 10.54 17.72
C ALA A 122 11.43 9.13 18.18
N ALA A 123 10.84 8.08 17.61
CA ALA A 123 11.18 6.72 17.92
C ALA A 123 12.61 6.37 17.42
N PRO A 124 13.32 5.47 18.11
CA PRO A 124 14.57 4.94 17.61
C PRO A 124 14.43 4.40 16.18
N PRO A 125 15.46 4.56 15.32
CA PRO A 125 15.36 4.22 13.88
C PRO A 125 15.13 2.72 13.61
N ASP A 126 15.38 1.88 14.58
CA ASP A 126 15.14 0.43 14.57
C ASP A 126 13.70 0.05 15.00
N VAL A 127 12.95 0.99 15.57
CA VAL A 127 11.54 0.80 15.91
C VAL A 127 10.69 0.99 14.67
N GLY A 128 10.24 -0.11 14.12
CA GLY A 128 9.27 -0.13 13.01
C GLY A 128 7.88 0.34 13.45
N ARG A 129 6.91 0.27 12.52
CA ARG A 129 5.50 0.50 12.85
C ARG A 129 5.01 -0.56 13.82
N GLU A 130 4.48 -0.14 14.96
CA GLU A 130 3.85 -1.07 15.90
C GLU A 130 2.47 -1.49 15.43
N LEU A 131 2.19 -2.79 15.54
CA LEU A 131 0.87 -3.36 15.28
C LEU A 131 -0.07 -2.98 16.43
N LEU A 132 -1.21 -2.36 16.10
CA LEU A 132 -2.21 -1.93 17.07
C LEU A 132 -3.47 -2.79 17.04
N HIS A 133 -3.84 -3.28 15.86
CA HIS A 133 -5.05 -4.08 15.69
C HIS A 133 -4.80 -5.17 14.66
N TRP A 134 -5.01 -6.40 15.07
CA TRP A 134 -4.90 -7.59 14.22
C TRP A 134 -6.22 -8.31 14.17
N VAL A 135 -6.73 -8.52 12.96
CA VAL A 135 -7.96 -9.28 12.72
C VAL A 135 -7.73 -10.35 11.68
N ALA A 136 -8.36 -11.49 11.88
CA ALA A 136 -8.29 -12.61 10.95
C ALA A 136 -9.63 -13.36 10.90
N ALA A 137 -9.86 -14.06 9.79
CA ALA A 137 -11.01 -14.95 9.65
C ALA A 137 -10.64 -16.15 8.79
N ARG A 138 -11.18 -17.31 9.12
CA ARG A 138 -11.10 -18.50 8.26
C ARG A 138 -12.00 -18.30 7.04
N LEU A 139 -11.49 -18.60 5.85
CA LEU A 139 -12.21 -18.31 4.61
C LEU A 139 -13.52 -19.11 4.50
N ASP A 140 -13.55 -20.35 4.98
CA ASP A 140 -14.67 -21.29 4.82
C ASP A 140 -15.66 -21.31 5.98
N THR A 141 -15.32 -20.66 7.09
CA THR A 141 -16.19 -20.61 8.28
C THR A 141 -16.48 -19.16 8.64
N GLU A 142 -17.31 -18.94 9.65
CA GLU A 142 -17.53 -17.61 10.23
C GLU A 142 -16.61 -17.32 11.42
N GLN A 143 -15.65 -18.20 11.68
CA GLN A 143 -14.72 -18.03 12.79
C GLN A 143 -13.80 -16.85 12.53
N THR A 144 -13.74 -15.94 13.50
CA THR A 144 -12.93 -14.73 13.46
C THR A 144 -12.00 -14.66 14.66
N PHE A 145 -10.90 -13.96 14.47
CA PHE A 145 -9.94 -13.60 15.51
C PHE A 145 -9.77 -12.09 15.55
N GLU A 146 -9.72 -11.54 16.74
CA GLU A 146 -9.43 -10.12 16.95
C GLU A 146 -8.48 -9.94 18.13
N ALA A 147 -7.49 -9.06 17.95
CA ALA A 147 -6.59 -8.59 19.00
C ALA A 147 -6.36 -7.08 18.84
N VAL A 148 -6.75 -6.31 19.85
CA VAL A 148 -6.28 -4.94 20.04
C VAL A 148 -5.02 -5.02 20.91
N LEU A 149 -3.93 -4.41 20.45
CA LEU A 149 -2.61 -4.55 21.02
C LEU A 149 -2.18 -3.26 21.71
N CYS A 150 -1.68 -3.39 22.93
CA CYS A 150 -1.09 -2.28 23.65
C CYS A 150 0.26 -1.90 23.00
N PRO A 151 0.45 -0.65 22.49
CA PRO A 151 1.73 -0.23 21.92
C PRO A 151 2.77 -0.03 23.03
N ASN A 152 4.03 -0.37 22.75
CA ASN A 152 5.14 -0.16 23.69
C ASN A 152 5.72 1.26 23.59
N HIS A 153 5.84 1.78 22.38
CA HIS A 153 6.54 3.04 22.10
C HIS A 153 5.63 4.08 21.46
N SER A 154 4.73 3.65 20.58
CA SER A 154 3.89 4.55 19.80
C SER A 154 2.80 5.21 20.63
N ARG A 155 2.50 6.47 20.30
CA ARG A 155 1.36 7.23 20.85
C ARG A 155 0.46 7.67 19.70
N PRO A 156 -0.44 6.79 19.21
CA PRO A 156 -1.34 7.16 18.14
C PRO A 156 -2.27 8.31 18.59
N SER A 157 -2.51 9.27 17.70
CA SER A 157 -3.43 10.37 17.98
C SER A 157 -4.88 9.90 18.06
N ASP A 158 -5.71 10.66 18.75
CA ASP A 158 -7.16 10.38 18.82
C ASP A 158 -7.81 10.36 17.43
N GLU A 159 -7.32 11.17 16.49
CA GLU A 159 -7.77 11.15 15.10
C GLU A 159 -7.45 9.83 14.42
N HIS A 160 -6.24 9.30 14.64
CA HIS A 160 -5.82 8.01 14.12
C HIS A 160 -6.67 6.87 14.69
N LEU A 161 -6.88 6.86 16.00
CA LEU A 161 -7.74 5.88 16.68
C LEU A 161 -9.19 5.93 16.19
N ARG A 162 -9.75 7.14 16.03
CA ARG A 162 -11.07 7.34 15.46
C ARG A 162 -11.16 6.81 14.03
N HIS A 163 -10.12 7.02 13.21
CA HIS A 163 -10.04 6.45 11.86
C HIS A 163 -10.03 4.92 11.87
N MET A 164 -9.35 4.31 12.84
CA MET A 164 -9.35 2.85 13.03
C MET A 164 -10.70 2.35 13.57
N GLY A 165 -11.47 3.19 14.25
CA GLY A 165 -12.68 2.82 14.98
C GLY A 165 -12.38 2.09 16.29
N ILE A 166 -11.32 2.50 16.98
CA ILE A 166 -10.87 2.03 18.30
C ILE A 166 -10.79 3.25 19.21
N THR A 167 -11.28 3.10 20.45
CA THR A 167 -11.19 4.14 21.46
C THR A 167 -9.83 4.12 22.19
N PRO A 168 -9.37 5.24 22.78
CA PRO A 168 -8.19 5.25 23.63
C PRO A 168 -8.25 4.24 24.78
N ALA A 169 -9.45 4.06 25.36
CA ALA A 169 -9.66 3.10 26.45
C ALA A 169 -9.48 1.64 25.99
N GLU A 170 -9.99 1.30 24.80
CA GLU A 170 -9.80 -0.03 24.23
C GLU A 170 -8.35 -0.30 23.87
N LEU A 171 -7.63 0.70 23.37
CA LEU A 171 -6.19 0.57 23.12
C LEU A 171 -5.39 0.39 24.42
N ALA A 172 -5.72 1.16 25.47
CA ALA A 172 -5.09 1.05 26.76
C ALA A 172 -5.35 -0.30 27.46
N ALA A 173 -6.55 -0.88 27.22
CA ALA A 173 -6.93 -2.21 27.66
C ALA A 173 -6.44 -3.33 26.72
N GLY A 174 -5.70 -2.98 25.67
CA GLY A 174 -5.16 -3.91 24.69
C GLY A 174 -4.22 -4.94 25.30
N GLU A 175 -4.16 -6.10 24.70
CA GLU A 175 -3.30 -7.18 25.16
C GLU A 175 -1.85 -7.02 24.69
N PRO A 176 -0.87 -7.55 25.42
CA PRO A 176 0.50 -7.67 24.96
C PRO A 176 0.58 -8.57 23.71
N ILE A 177 1.48 -8.24 22.78
CA ILE A 177 1.65 -8.98 21.52
C ILE A 177 1.93 -10.47 21.73
N ALA A 178 2.65 -10.83 22.81
CA ALA A 178 2.93 -12.22 23.15
C ALA A 178 1.66 -13.01 23.56
N ALA A 179 0.68 -12.35 24.17
CA ALA A 179 -0.61 -12.96 24.49
C ALA A 179 -1.44 -13.16 23.21
N ALA A 180 -1.53 -12.14 22.36
CA ALA A 180 -2.20 -12.23 21.08
C ALA A 180 -1.60 -13.34 20.21
N ARG A 181 -0.27 -13.48 20.17
CA ARG A 181 0.41 -14.54 19.43
C ARG A 181 0.00 -15.95 19.91
N ARG A 182 -0.07 -16.17 21.22
CA ARG A 182 -0.53 -17.47 21.76
C ARG A 182 -1.96 -17.77 21.37
N ARG A 183 -2.88 -16.81 21.60
CA ARG A 183 -4.29 -16.96 21.20
C ARG A 183 -4.47 -17.17 19.69
N PHE A 184 -3.61 -16.53 18.90
CA PHE A 184 -3.64 -16.69 17.45
C PHE A 184 -3.17 -18.06 17.01
N ALA A 185 -2.18 -18.65 17.70
CA ALA A 185 -1.74 -20.03 17.46
C ALA A 185 -2.87 -21.04 17.77
N ASP A 186 -3.67 -20.81 18.82
CA ASP A 186 -4.85 -21.64 19.11
C ASP A 186 -5.96 -21.49 18.06
N PHE A 187 -6.07 -20.28 17.45
CA PHE A 187 -7.04 -20.01 16.39
C PHE A 187 -6.59 -20.57 15.03
N ALA A 188 -5.31 -20.44 14.70
CA ALA A 188 -4.77 -20.87 13.40
C ALA A 188 -4.39 -22.35 13.44
N PRO A 189 -4.96 -23.21 12.57
CA PRO A 189 -4.48 -24.58 12.44
C PRO A 189 -2.99 -24.62 12.07
N ASP A 190 -2.31 -25.67 12.49
CA ASP A 190 -0.95 -25.94 12.06
C ASP A 190 -0.87 -25.95 10.53
N ASP A 191 0.17 -25.34 9.97
CA ASP A 191 0.39 -25.19 8.54
C ASP A 191 -0.72 -24.47 7.75
N ALA A 192 -1.58 -23.71 8.44
CA ALA A 192 -2.57 -22.87 7.74
C ALA A 192 -1.87 -21.83 6.87
N PRO A 193 -2.25 -21.69 5.59
CA PRO A 193 -1.78 -20.58 4.78
C PRO A 193 -2.52 -19.28 5.12
N PHE A 194 -1.86 -18.14 4.86
CA PHE A 194 -2.41 -16.83 5.14
C PHE A 194 -2.64 -16.03 3.87
N ALA A 195 -3.70 -15.24 3.86
CA ALA A 195 -4.00 -14.31 2.79
C ALA A 195 -4.25 -12.91 3.32
N SER A 196 -3.93 -11.92 2.51
CA SER A 196 -4.32 -10.52 2.76
C SER A 196 -4.55 -9.78 1.45
N TRP A 197 -5.15 -8.59 1.53
CA TRP A 197 -5.32 -7.75 0.35
C TRP A 197 -3.97 -7.30 -0.22
N THR A 198 -3.04 -6.88 0.65
CA THR A 198 -1.69 -6.41 0.26
C THR A 198 -0.61 -7.12 1.08
N PRO A 199 0.61 -7.29 0.56
CA PRO A 199 1.69 -7.95 1.30
C PRO A 199 2.07 -7.23 2.59
N THR A 200 1.88 -5.92 2.64
CA THR A 200 2.18 -5.08 3.82
C THR A 200 1.42 -5.52 5.06
N THR A 201 0.17 -5.98 4.91
CA THR A 201 -0.63 -6.50 6.02
C THR A 201 0.04 -7.69 6.71
N LEU A 202 0.52 -8.67 5.94
CA LEU A 202 1.19 -9.85 6.50
C LEU A 202 2.57 -9.50 7.09
N ALA A 203 3.28 -8.54 6.45
CA ALA A 203 4.53 -8.02 7.01
C ALA A 203 4.33 -7.38 8.39
N TRP A 204 3.27 -6.60 8.57
CA TRP A 204 2.93 -6.03 9.88
C TRP A 204 2.45 -7.07 10.89
N GLY A 205 1.81 -8.14 10.44
CA GLY A 205 1.35 -9.26 11.26
C GLY A 205 2.47 -10.20 11.73
N HIS A 206 3.69 -10.06 11.22
CA HIS A 206 4.81 -10.96 11.53
C HIS A 206 5.02 -11.25 13.03
N PRO A 207 4.83 -10.28 13.95
CA PRO A 207 4.96 -10.56 15.37
C PRO A 207 3.92 -11.54 15.95
N VAL A 208 2.77 -11.69 15.28
CA VAL A 208 1.65 -12.57 15.70
C VAL A 208 1.63 -13.86 14.89
N LEU A 209 2.02 -13.80 13.61
CA LEU A 209 2.01 -14.94 12.69
C LEU A 209 3.06 -16.01 13.06
N PRO A 210 2.82 -17.29 12.73
CA PRO A 210 3.85 -18.32 12.79
C PRO A 210 4.98 -18.00 11.80
N ASN A 211 6.13 -18.63 11.99
CA ASN A 211 7.26 -18.46 11.05
C ASN A 211 8.00 -19.80 10.90
N PRO A 212 8.14 -20.37 9.69
CA PRO A 212 7.64 -19.85 8.41
C PRO A 212 6.13 -20.08 8.19
N PHE A 213 5.53 -19.41 7.18
CA PHE A 213 4.17 -19.66 6.72
C PHE A 213 4.03 -19.47 5.21
N GLU A 214 3.08 -20.19 4.61
CA GLU A 214 2.68 -19.98 3.21
C GLU A 214 1.72 -18.79 3.10
N GLN A 215 1.84 -17.98 2.04
CA GLN A 215 1.01 -16.80 1.87
C GLN A 215 0.54 -16.58 0.44
N THR A 216 -0.59 -15.90 0.31
CA THR A 216 -1.09 -15.39 -0.98
C THR A 216 -1.64 -13.98 -0.84
N ILE A 217 -1.56 -13.20 -1.92
CA ILE A 217 -2.06 -11.82 -1.97
C ILE A 217 -3.31 -11.79 -2.85
N VAL A 218 -4.45 -11.51 -2.21
CA VAL A 218 -5.77 -11.50 -2.87
C VAL A 218 -5.82 -10.48 -4.00
N LYS A 219 -5.27 -9.28 -3.80
CA LYS A 219 -5.16 -8.25 -4.83
C LYS A 219 -4.42 -8.74 -6.07
N SER A 220 -3.31 -9.43 -5.89
CA SER A 220 -2.52 -9.96 -7.00
C SER A 220 -3.29 -11.05 -7.76
N SER A 221 -3.96 -11.95 -7.03
CA SER A 221 -4.81 -12.98 -7.63
C SER A 221 -5.97 -12.37 -8.42
N TYR A 222 -6.62 -11.33 -7.88
CA TYR A 222 -7.68 -10.60 -8.56
C TYR A 222 -7.18 -9.93 -9.85
N CYS A 223 -6.07 -9.18 -9.79
CA CYS A 223 -5.50 -8.52 -10.96
C CYS A 223 -5.07 -9.53 -12.05
N ASN A 224 -4.50 -10.67 -11.64
CA ASN A 224 -4.07 -11.73 -12.55
C ASN A 224 -5.26 -12.43 -13.23
N HIS A 225 -6.33 -12.68 -12.49
CA HIS A 225 -7.54 -13.32 -13.01
C HIS A 225 -8.32 -12.38 -13.94
N THR A 226 -8.59 -11.16 -13.50
CA THR A 226 -9.42 -10.20 -14.25
C THR A 226 -8.65 -9.45 -15.34
N GLN A 227 -7.30 -9.46 -15.29
CA GLN A 227 -6.41 -8.64 -16.13
C GLN A 227 -6.67 -7.13 -15.99
N ARG A 228 -7.26 -6.71 -14.86
CA ARG A 228 -7.59 -5.33 -14.54
C ARG A 228 -6.80 -4.85 -13.33
N ASN A 229 -6.56 -3.54 -13.24
CA ASN A 229 -6.07 -2.94 -12.00
C ASN A 229 -7.18 -2.97 -10.94
N ALA A 230 -6.85 -3.45 -9.76
CA ALA A 230 -7.82 -3.54 -8.67
C ALA A 230 -8.30 -2.16 -8.19
N GLY A 231 -7.40 -1.17 -8.11
CA GLY A 231 -7.70 0.08 -7.40
C GLY A 231 -7.80 -0.13 -5.89
N LEU A 232 -8.76 0.53 -5.26
CA LEU A 232 -9.09 0.34 -3.84
C LEU A 232 -9.91 -0.95 -3.65
N LEU A 233 -9.83 -1.53 -2.46
CA LEU A 233 -10.56 -2.77 -2.14
C LEU A 233 -12.08 -2.59 -2.24
N GLU A 234 -12.57 -1.47 -1.75
CA GLU A 234 -13.99 -1.11 -1.77
C GLU A 234 -14.52 -0.91 -3.20
N GLU A 235 -13.68 -0.38 -4.08
CA GLU A 235 -14.00 -0.24 -5.51
C GLU A 235 -14.14 -1.60 -6.19
N VAL A 236 -13.31 -2.58 -5.79
CA VAL A 236 -13.42 -3.95 -6.30
C VAL A 236 -14.71 -4.59 -5.85
N VAL A 237 -15.03 -4.47 -4.55
CA VAL A 237 -16.28 -5.02 -3.98
C VAL A 237 -17.50 -4.43 -4.70
N ALA A 238 -17.54 -3.11 -4.90
CA ALA A 238 -18.64 -2.44 -5.60
C ALA A 238 -18.72 -2.86 -7.08
N ARG A 239 -17.58 -2.92 -7.77
CA ARG A 239 -17.49 -3.26 -9.20
C ARG A 239 -17.94 -4.69 -9.50
N GLU A 240 -17.61 -5.63 -8.63
CA GLU A 240 -18.00 -7.04 -8.79
C GLU A 240 -19.36 -7.35 -8.13
N GLY A 241 -20.06 -6.34 -7.57
CA GLY A 241 -21.37 -6.50 -6.93
C GLY A 241 -21.34 -7.42 -5.71
N LEU A 242 -20.23 -7.43 -4.95
CA LEU A 242 -20.06 -8.35 -3.84
C LEU A 242 -20.70 -7.82 -2.56
N THR A 243 -21.27 -8.74 -1.77
CA THR A 243 -21.75 -8.45 -0.42
C THR A 243 -20.71 -8.97 0.59
N PRO A 244 -20.01 -8.07 1.30
CA PRO A 244 -19.08 -8.48 2.35
C PRO A 244 -19.82 -9.24 3.46
N PRO A 245 -19.26 -10.37 3.94
CA PRO A 245 -19.87 -11.10 5.05
C PRO A 245 -19.78 -10.28 6.34
N HIS A 246 -20.64 -10.62 7.30
CA HIS A 246 -20.52 -10.08 8.65
C HIS A 246 -19.24 -10.64 9.30
N VAL A 247 -18.45 -9.76 9.91
CA VAL A 247 -17.24 -10.11 10.66
C VAL A 247 -17.36 -9.52 12.05
N SER A 248 -17.31 -10.38 13.07
CA SER A 248 -17.46 -10.00 14.48
C SER A 248 -16.17 -9.39 15.05
N CYS A 249 -15.62 -8.40 14.34
CA CYS A 249 -14.48 -7.60 14.78
C CYS A 249 -14.88 -6.13 14.74
N ARG A 250 -14.12 -5.26 15.40
CA ARG A 250 -14.47 -3.85 15.48
C ARG A 250 -13.83 -2.98 14.42
N GLY A 251 -14.40 -1.82 14.21
CA GLY A 251 -13.85 -0.70 13.48
C GLY A 251 -13.58 -0.93 11.98
N ARG A 252 -12.60 -0.21 11.48
CA ARG A 252 -12.18 -0.26 10.07
C ARG A 252 -11.60 -1.61 9.69
N ALA A 253 -10.89 -2.26 10.61
CA ALA A 253 -10.27 -3.56 10.35
C ALA A 253 -11.31 -4.63 10.01
N SER A 254 -12.44 -4.65 10.71
CA SER A 254 -13.57 -5.54 10.40
C SER A 254 -14.07 -5.36 8.96
N ARG A 255 -14.34 -4.11 8.55
CA ARG A 255 -14.82 -3.80 7.19
C ARG A 255 -13.81 -4.23 6.11
N ARG A 256 -12.53 -3.95 6.33
CA ARG A 256 -11.45 -4.32 5.39
C ARG A 256 -11.27 -5.83 5.29
N LEU A 257 -11.36 -6.54 6.42
CA LEU A 257 -11.33 -7.99 6.45
C LEU A 257 -12.52 -8.58 5.70
N ALA A 258 -13.75 -8.10 5.98
CA ALA A 258 -14.98 -8.53 5.31
C ALA A 258 -14.90 -8.33 3.78
N CYS A 259 -14.44 -7.18 3.32
CA CYS A 259 -14.23 -6.91 1.90
C CYS A 259 -13.20 -7.89 1.27
N THR A 260 -12.09 -8.16 1.99
CA THR A 260 -11.05 -9.10 1.49
C THR A 260 -11.61 -10.53 1.39
N LEU A 261 -12.40 -10.97 2.39
CA LEU A 261 -13.09 -12.26 2.37
C LEU A 261 -14.05 -12.37 1.18
N ALA A 262 -14.85 -11.32 0.93
CA ALA A 262 -15.78 -11.30 -0.21
C ALA A 262 -15.05 -11.52 -1.54
N VAL A 263 -13.95 -10.80 -1.76
CA VAL A 263 -13.15 -10.94 -2.99
C VAL A 263 -12.47 -12.32 -3.06
N ALA A 264 -11.95 -12.83 -1.95
CA ALA A 264 -11.32 -14.16 -1.91
C ALA A 264 -12.33 -15.28 -2.22
N ARG A 265 -13.54 -15.23 -1.66
CA ARG A 265 -14.64 -16.16 -1.95
C ARG A 265 -15.11 -16.04 -3.40
N TRP A 266 -15.24 -14.84 -3.91
CA TRP A 266 -15.59 -14.61 -5.31
C TRP A 266 -14.55 -15.21 -6.26
N LEU A 267 -13.25 -14.99 -6.03
CA LEU A 267 -12.19 -15.59 -6.82
C LEU A 267 -12.27 -17.11 -6.83
N ARG A 268 -12.51 -17.72 -5.67
CA ARG A 268 -12.68 -19.18 -5.55
C ARG A 268 -13.84 -19.68 -6.41
N ALA A 269 -14.97 -18.98 -6.42
CA ALA A 269 -16.15 -19.35 -7.21
C ALA A 269 -15.93 -19.23 -8.73
N GLN A 270 -15.07 -18.30 -9.20
CA GLN A 270 -14.80 -18.11 -10.63
C GLN A 270 -14.17 -19.32 -11.30
N GLN A 271 -13.37 -20.10 -10.60
CA GLN A 271 -12.75 -21.30 -11.18
C GLN A 271 -13.70 -22.50 -11.20
N ALA A 272 -14.57 -22.65 -10.20
CA ALA A 272 -15.58 -23.70 -10.20
C ALA A 272 -16.48 -23.58 -11.45
N ALA A 273 -16.85 -22.34 -11.83
CA ALA A 273 -17.63 -22.06 -13.03
C ALA A 273 -16.86 -22.29 -14.36
N ALA A 274 -15.52 -22.29 -14.34
CA ALA A 274 -14.69 -22.51 -15.53
C ALA A 274 -14.41 -24.01 -15.79
N THR A 275 -14.70 -24.86 -14.80
CA THR A 275 -14.43 -26.33 -14.86
C THR A 275 -15.72 -27.14 -15.07
N SER A 276 -16.90 -26.47 -14.99
CA SER A 276 -18.23 -27.00 -15.31
C SER A 276 -18.60 -26.68 -16.74
#